data_85201777de15f222e51ab01a3f7df210
#
_entry.id   85201777de15f222e51ab01a3f7df210
#
_cell.length_a   1.000
_cell.length_b   1.000
_cell.length_c   1.000
_cell.angle_alpha   90.00
_cell.angle_beta   90.00
_cell.angle_gamma   90.00
#
_symmetry.space_group_name_H-M   'P 1'
#
loop_
_entity.id
_entity.type
_entity.pdbx_description
1 polymer ?
#
loop_
_entity_poly.entity_id
_entity_poly.type
_entity_poly.pdbx_seq_one_letter_code
_entity_poly.pdbx_strand_id
1 'polypeptide(L)'
;KYRAIFDYFDAILVGLTATPKTDVDRNTYDFFEMEHGIPTYAYDYDTAVYTDHVLVPYYNYEVKTKFTEEGIHYDQLSPEDKARYEDDFAEDDTLPTFIPSEKLNKFIFNANTVDTVLQDLMERGIRTAGGDRIGKTIIFAQNKRHAEFIRERFGKLYPQLETQYPGFIQRVVCDDAYAQSIIDDFKQPDKPPFIAVSVDMMDTGIDVPECVNLVFFKKVRSKTKFWQMIGRGTRLCPSLACVDAIDGEYTGKRRFLIFDYCGNFEFFRQKPNGYEGTDTKSLSESIFCKQVRIAAALQDGVYADENYQ
;
A
#
# COMPACT_ATOMS: atom_id res chain seq x y z
N LYS A 1 -23.21 -2.04 16.76
CA LYS A 1 -23.64 -0.65 17.01
C LYS A 1 -24.46 -0.09 15.86
N TYR A 2 -24.13 -0.39 14.59
CA TYR A 2 -24.82 0.14 13.41
C TYR A 2 -25.94 -0.77 12.86
N ARG A 3 -26.02 -2.04 13.30
CA ARG A 3 -27.03 -3.00 12.81
C ARG A 3 -28.47 -2.51 13.05
N ALA A 4 -28.73 -1.87 14.16
CA ALA A 4 -30.03 -1.29 14.48
C ALA A 4 -30.55 -0.24 13.48
N ILE A 5 -29.66 0.36 12.68
CA ILE A 5 -30.05 1.30 11.61
C ILE A 5 -30.71 0.52 10.47
N PHE A 6 -30.16 -0.63 10.12
CA PHE A 6 -30.70 -1.48 9.04
C PHE A 6 -32.01 -2.17 9.48
N ASP A 7 -32.11 -2.54 10.75
CA ASP A 7 -33.33 -3.12 11.33
C ASP A 7 -34.49 -2.11 11.39
N TYR A 8 -34.18 -0.80 11.37
CA TYR A 8 -35.17 0.27 11.42
C TYR A 8 -35.86 0.53 10.08
N PHE A 9 -35.20 0.27 8.96
CA PHE A 9 -35.71 0.54 7.63
C PHE A 9 -36.27 -0.76 7.01
N ASP A 10 -37.51 -0.75 6.60
CA ASP A 10 -38.11 -1.81 5.75
C ASP A 10 -37.71 -1.56 4.29
N ALA A 11 -36.47 -1.89 3.95
CA ALA A 11 -35.87 -1.63 2.65
C ALA A 11 -34.92 -2.72 2.22
N ILE A 12 -34.72 -2.86 0.91
CA ILE A 12 -33.71 -3.79 0.35
C ILE A 12 -32.33 -3.25 0.69
N LEU A 13 -31.52 -4.08 1.32
CA LEU A 13 -30.12 -3.77 1.65
C LEU A 13 -29.21 -4.18 0.49
N VAL A 14 -28.50 -3.19 -0.07
CA VAL A 14 -27.52 -3.41 -1.14
C VAL A 14 -26.14 -2.95 -0.67
N GLY A 15 -25.14 -3.81 -0.80
CA GLY A 15 -23.75 -3.49 -0.47
C GLY A 15 -22.84 -3.67 -1.67
N LEU A 16 -21.92 -2.72 -1.85
CA LEU A 16 -20.85 -2.79 -2.84
C LEU A 16 -19.50 -2.84 -2.13
N THR A 17 -18.69 -3.81 -2.46
CA THR A 17 -17.32 -3.92 -1.94
C THR A 17 -16.41 -4.59 -2.98
N ALA A 18 -15.20 -4.08 -3.12
CA ALA A 18 -14.18 -4.75 -3.93
C ALA A 18 -13.55 -5.95 -3.19
N THR A 19 -13.73 -6.02 -1.86
CA THR A 19 -13.04 -6.99 -0.99
C THR A 19 -13.98 -7.39 0.15
N PRO A 20 -14.87 -8.38 -0.08
CA PRO A 20 -15.71 -8.91 0.99
C PRO A 20 -14.84 -9.45 2.13
N LYS A 21 -15.21 -9.17 3.36
CA LYS A 21 -14.54 -9.72 4.55
C LYS A 21 -15.18 -11.03 4.96
N THR A 22 -14.33 -11.98 5.35
CA THR A 22 -14.73 -13.32 5.82
C THR A 22 -14.33 -13.58 7.28
N ASP A 23 -13.91 -12.53 8.00
CA ASP A 23 -13.56 -12.62 9.43
C ASP A 23 -14.75 -13.03 10.28
N VAL A 24 -14.50 -13.83 11.32
CA VAL A 24 -15.55 -14.34 12.23
C VAL A 24 -16.41 -13.21 12.83
N ASP A 25 -15.78 -12.09 13.21
CA ASP A 25 -16.47 -10.96 13.85
C ASP A 25 -16.95 -9.87 12.86
N ARG A 26 -16.55 -9.95 11.59
CA ARG A 26 -16.82 -8.93 10.57
C ARG A 26 -17.03 -9.56 9.20
N ASN A 27 -17.95 -10.52 9.15
CA ASN A 27 -18.25 -11.22 7.91
C ASN A 27 -19.26 -10.41 7.07
N THR A 28 -18.87 -10.08 5.85
CA THR A 28 -19.73 -9.37 4.91
C THR A 28 -20.93 -10.22 4.53
N TYR A 29 -20.75 -11.52 4.32
CA TYR A 29 -21.80 -12.43 3.91
C TYR A 29 -22.84 -12.63 5.01
N ASP A 30 -22.42 -12.80 6.26
CA ASP A 30 -23.33 -12.88 7.41
C ASP A 30 -24.15 -11.61 7.61
N PHE A 31 -23.52 -10.45 7.32
CA PHE A 31 -24.20 -9.16 7.44
C PHE A 31 -25.34 -9.02 6.44
N PHE A 32 -25.18 -9.57 5.22
CA PHE A 32 -26.20 -9.54 4.16
C PHE A 32 -27.03 -10.82 4.11
N GLU A 33 -26.91 -11.73 5.10
CA GLU A 33 -27.62 -13.02 5.17
C GLU A 33 -27.41 -13.89 3.91
N MET A 34 -26.17 -13.90 3.40
CA MET A 34 -25.77 -14.59 2.19
C MET A 34 -24.91 -15.81 2.49
N GLU A 35 -24.85 -16.75 1.56
CA GLU A 35 -23.94 -17.88 1.65
C GLU A 35 -22.47 -17.42 1.55
N HIS A 36 -21.61 -17.96 2.42
CA HIS A 36 -20.21 -17.59 2.50
C HIS A 36 -19.49 -17.80 1.17
N GLY A 37 -18.83 -16.76 0.69
CA GLY A 37 -18.07 -16.78 -0.55
C GLY A 37 -18.90 -16.65 -1.82
N ILE A 38 -20.22 -16.52 -1.72
CA ILE A 38 -21.12 -16.39 -2.87
C ILE A 38 -21.83 -15.02 -2.85
N PRO A 39 -21.24 -13.98 -3.48
CA PRO A 39 -21.90 -12.70 -3.64
C PRO A 39 -23.06 -12.81 -4.66
N THR A 40 -24.06 -11.94 -4.55
CA THR A 40 -25.14 -11.87 -5.54
C THR A 40 -24.61 -11.61 -6.96
N TYR A 41 -23.55 -10.81 -7.06
CA TYR A 41 -22.84 -10.54 -8.31
C TYR A 41 -21.37 -10.31 -8.01
N ALA A 42 -20.50 -10.85 -8.84
CA ALA A 42 -19.06 -10.64 -8.79
C ALA A 42 -18.56 -10.14 -10.15
N TYR A 43 -17.71 -9.12 -10.11
CA TYR A 43 -17.05 -8.56 -11.28
C TYR A 43 -15.57 -8.45 -10.97
N ASP A 44 -14.78 -9.34 -11.53
CA ASP A 44 -13.36 -9.44 -11.23
C ASP A 44 -12.50 -8.50 -12.09
N TYR A 45 -11.27 -8.28 -11.62
CA TYR A 45 -10.31 -7.40 -12.28
C TYR A 45 -9.94 -7.87 -13.68
N ASP A 46 -9.76 -9.18 -13.87
CA ASP A 46 -9.31 -9.73 -15.15
C ASP A 46 -10.41 -9.57 -16.22
N THR A 47 -11.67 -9.78 -15.86
CA THR A 47 -12.82 -9.50 -16.74
C THR A 47 -12.86 -8.01 -17.11
N ALA A 48 -12.71 -7.11 -16.13
CA ALA A 48 -12.74 -5.68 -16.35
C ALA A 48 -11.60 -5.18 -17.26
N VAL A 49 -10.43 -5.78 -17.17
CA VAL A 49 -9.25 -5.39 -17.96
C VAL A 49 -9.23 -6.06 -19.33
N TYR A 50 -9.39 -7.40 -19.39
CA TYR A 50 -9.08 -8.17 -20.59
C TYR A 50 -10.30 -8.54 -21.43
N THR A 51 -11.51 -8.49 -20.85
CA THR A 51 -12.75 -8.80 -21.56
C THR A 51 -13.51 -7.52 -21.92
N ASP A 52 -13.83 -6.72 -20.91
CA ASP A 52 -14.68 -5.54 -21.08
C ASP A 52 -13.89 -4.25 -21.37
N HIS A 53 -12.58 -4.27 -21.13
CA HIS A 53 -11.67 -3.13 -21.36
C HIS A 53 -12.11 -1.83 -20.69
N VAL A 54 -12.70 -1.93 -19.48
CA VAL A 54 -13.15 -0.77 -18.69
C VAL A 54 -12.12 -0.34 -17.64
N LEU A 55 -11.06 -1.12 -17.48
CA LEU A 55 -9.89 -0.79 -16.67
C LEU A 55 -8.61 -1.03 -17.48
N VAL A 56 -7.48 -0.40 -17.06
CA VAL A 56 -6.18 -0.66 -17.65
C VAL A 56 -5.35 -1.65 -16.80
N PRO A 57 -4.54 -2.49 -17.46
CA PRO A 57 -3.63 -3.42 -16.76
C PRO A 57 -2.48 -2.67 -16.08
N TYR A 58 -1.91 -3.30 -15.06
CA TYR A 58 -0.63 -2.86 -14.49
C TYR A 58 0.54 -3.68 -15.05
N TYR A 59 1.71 -3.05 -15.02
CA TYR A 59 2.99 -3.71 -15.19
C TYR A 59 3.82 -3.47 -13.92
N ASN A 60 4.28 -4.53 -13.25
CA ASN A 60 4.99 -4.40 -11.98
C ASN A 60 6.49 -4.63 -12.14
N TYR A 61 7.26 -3.74 -11.56
CA TYR A 61 8.69 -3.88 -11.33
C TYR A 61 8.91 -4.27 -9.87
N GLU A 62 9.35 -5.51 -9.63
CA GLU A 62 9.73 -5.99 -8.32
C GLU A 62 11.22 -5.72 -8.14
N VAL A 63 11.53 -4.71 -7.35
CA VAL A 63 12.92 -4.29 -7.12
C VAL A 63 13.36 -4.77 -5.74
N LYS A 64 14.38 -5.63 -5.74
CA LYS A 64 15.02 -6.03 -4.50
C LYS A 64 16.13 -5.04 -4.17
N THR A 65 16.04 -4.42 -3.03
CA THR A 65 17.13 -3.58 -2.51
C THR A 65 18.07 -4.44 -1.66
N LYS A 66 19.34 -4.07 -1.61
CA LYS A 66 20.34 -4.76 -0.80
C LYS A 66 19.89 -4.96 0.65
N PHE A 67 19.18 -3.98 1.20
CA PHE A 67 18.65 -4.05 2.56
C PHE A 67 17.49 -5.01 2.72
N THR A 68 16.65 -5.18 1.69
CA THR A 68 15.54 -6.16 1.73
C THR A 68 16.05 -7.60 1.62
N GLU A 69 17.26 -7.82 1.13
CA GLU A 69 17.88 -9.14 1.03
C GLU A 69 18.82 -9.45 2.21
N GLU A 70 19.71 -8.52 2.54
CA GLU A 70 20.81 -8.76 3.50
C GLU A 70 20.52 -8.22 4.91
N GLY A 71 19.48 -7.37 5.08
CA GLY A 71 19.27 -6.64 6.32
C GLY A 71 20.14 -5.38 6.42
N ILE A 72 20.22 -4.77 7.61
CA ILE A 72 21.02 -3.57 7.85
C ILE A 72 22.10 -3.87 8.86
N HIS A 73 23.34 -3.60 8.45
CA HIS A 73 24.50 -3.57 9.32
C HIS A 73 24.83 -2.12 9.68
N TYR A 74 24.79 -1.78 10.97
CA TYR A 74 25.08 -0.42 11.46
C TYR A 74 26.41 0.13 10.94
N ASP A 75 27.45 -0.71 10.89
CA ASP A 75 28.79 -0.28 10.43
C ASP A 75 28.83 0.17 8.97
N GLN A 76 27.90 -0.31 8.15
CA GLN A 76 27.83 -0.02 6.72
C GLN A 76 27.01 1.24 6.40
N LEU A 77 26.36 1.84 7.40
CA LEU A 77 25.54 3.03 7.24
C LEU A 77 26.42 4.29 7.08
N SER A 78 25.93 5.26 6.30
CA SER A 78 26.49 6.60 6.23
C SER A 78 26.38 7.30 7.60
N PRO A 79 27.19 8.33 7.89
CA PRO A 79 27.07 9.11 9.13
C PRO A 79 25.66 9.70 9.34
N GLU A 80 25.01 10.15 8.26
CA GLU A 80 23.64 10.70 8.29
C GLU A 80 22.62 9.61 8.62
N ASP A 81 22.78 8.40 8.06
CA ASP A 81 21.90 7.27 8.33
C ASP A 81 22.14 6.66 9.71
N LYS A 82 23.36 6.70 10.24
CA LYS A 82 23.68 6.29 11.62
C LYS A 82 22.93 7.12 12.65
N ALA A 83 22.94 8.45 12.51
CA ALA A 83 22.21 9.32 13.42
C ALA A 83 20.71 9.00 13.46
N ARG A 84 20.12 8.67 12.31
CA ARG A 84 18.70 8.24 12.21
C ARG A 84 18.45 6.86 12.79
N TYR A 85 19.38 5.95 12.53
CA TYR A 85 19.32 4.61 13.09
C TYR A 85 19.34 4.66 14.62
N GLU A 86 20.19 5.52 15.19
CA GLU A 86 20.26 5.78 16.62
C GLU A 86 18.94 6.33 17.16
N ASP A 87 18.35 7.33 16.48
CA ASP A 87 17.05 7.91 16.84
C ASP A 87 15.88 6.90 16.79
N ASP A 88 15.90 5.97 15.83
CA ASP A 88 14.78 5.03 15.61
C ASP A 88 14.92 3.75 16.44
N PHE A 89 16.14 3.38 16.87
CA PHE A 89 16.44 2.08 17.50
C PHE A 89 17.16 2.16 18.85
N ALA A 90 17.49 3.33 19.37
CA ALA A 90 18.02 3.48 20.71
C ALA A 90 16.91 3.17 21.73
N GLU A 91 16.80 1.90 22.13
CA GLU A 91 16.00 1.48 23.28
C GLU A 91 16.96 1.11 24.42
N ASP A 92 16.84 1.74 25.59
CA ASP A 92 17.56 1.43 26.82
C ASP A 92 19.12 1.38 26.69
N ASP A 93 19.73 2.40 26.06
CA ASP A 93 21.19 2.50 25.86
C ASP A 93 21.84 1.35 25.07
N THR A 94 21.06 0.52 24.38
CA THR A 94 21.59 -0.53 23.51
C THR A 94 21.17 -0.33 22.06
N LEU A 95 22.17 -0.17 21.18
CA LEU A 95 21.99 -0.08 19.73
C LEU A 95 22.22 -1.46 19.10
N PRO A 96 21.24 -2.04 18.38
CA PRO A 96 21.48 -3.27 17.64
C PRO A 96 22.50 -3.02 16.52
N THR A 97 23.54 -3.83 16.42
CA THR A 97 24.55 -3.73 15.35
C THR A 97 24.07 -4.29 14.02
N PHE A 98 23.01 -5.11 14.05
CA PHE A 98 22.41 -5.74 12.87
C PHE A 98 20.89 -5.87 13.03
N ILE A 99 20.16 -5.51 11.98
CA ILE A 99 18.72 -5.73 11.86
C ILE A 99 18.47 -6.66 10.67
N PRO A 100 17.93 -7.86 10.88
CA PRO A 100 17.61 -8.76 9.79
C PRO A 100 16.48 -8.22 8.92
N SER A 101 16.47 -8.62 7.65
CA SER A 101 15.52 -8.15 6.63
C SER A 101 14.05 -8.30 7.03
N GLU A 102 13.70 -9.33 7.82
CA GLU A 102 12.34 -9.55 8.31
C GLU A 102 11.89 -8.47 9.31
N LYS A 103 12.82 -7.88 10.07
CA LYS A 103 12.57 -6.84 11.07
C LYS A 103 12.67 -5.41 10.51
N LEU A 104 12.93 -5.25 9.21
CA LEU A 104 13.09 -3.96 8.54
C LEU A 104 11.82 -3.08 8.46
N ASN A 105 10.82 -3.34 9.29
CA ASN A 105 9.57 -2.55 9.27
C ASN A 105 9.77 -1.07 9.69
N LYS A 106 10.87 -0.75 10.37
CA LYS A 106 11.14 0.61 10.87
C LYS A 106 12.18 1.39 10.03
N PHE A 107 13.09 0.73 9.32
CA PHE A 107 14.25 1.39 8.71
C PHE A 107 14.45 1.11 7.21
N ILE A 108 13.43 1.35 6.39
CA ILE A 108 13.60 1.38 4.91
C ILE A 108 14.16 2.75 4.44
N PHE A 109 14.69 3.60 5.33
CA PHE A 109 14.79 5.06 5.14
C PHE A 109 16.22 5.58 5.09
N ASN A 110 17.19 4.79 4.63
CA ASN A 110 18.49 5.41 4.37
C ASN A 110 18.44 6.27 3.10
N ALA A 111 19.27 7.30 3.06
CA ALA A 111 19.34 8.24 1.97
C ALA A 111 19.56 7.55 0.61
N ASN A 112 20.46 6.57 0.56
CA ASN A 112 20.79 5.86 -0.67
C ASN A 112 19.62 5.07 -1.22
N THR A 113 18.83 4.40 -0.35
CA THR A 113 17.66 3.65 -0.81
C THR A 113 16.59 4.58 -1.34
N VAL A 114 16.28 5.69 -0.63
CA VAL A 114 15.29 6.65 -1.09
C VAL A 114 15.73 7.31 -2.40
N ASP A 115 17.01 7.66 -2.52
CA ASP A 115 17.56 8.22 -3.75
C ASP A 115 17.44 7.26 -4.92
N THR A 116 17.77 5.98 -4.70
CA THR A 116 17.63 4.94 -5.72
C THR A 116 16.17 4.78 -6.16
N VAL A 117 15.22 4.76 -5.22
CA VAL A 117 13.78 4.67 -5.53
C VAL A 117 13.31 5.86 -6.36
N LEU A 118 13.74 7.08 -5.99
CA LEU A 118 13.38 8.29 -6.71
C LEU A 118 14.02 8.34 -8.10
N GLN A 119 15.29 7.96 -8.24
CA GLN A 119 15.98 7.89 -9.53
C GLN A 119 15.34 6.85 -10.46
N ASP A 120 15.06 5.66 -9.94
CA ASP A 120 14.41 4.58 -10.69
C ASP A 120 13.01 4.99 -11.19
N LEU A 121 12.22 5.64 -10.33
CA LEU A 121 10.93 6.22 -10.70
C LEU A 121 11.09 7.27 -11.83
N MET A 122 12.03 8.19 -11.67
CA MET A 122 12.23 9.28 -12.65
C MET A 122 12.80 8.80 -13.97
N GLU A 123 13.52 7.68 -13.98
CA GLU A 123 14.10 7.06 -15.19
C GLU A 123 13.08 6.18 -15.92
N ARG A 124 12.35 5.31 -15.21
CA ARG A 124 11.48 4.27 -15.80
C ARG A 124 10.00 4.58 -15.77
N GLY A 125 9.58 5.55 -14.95
CA GLY A 125 8.17 5.90 -14.80
C GLY A 125 7.55 6.39 -16.11
N ILE A 126 6.27 6.10 -16.31
CA ILE A 126 5.52 6.67 -17.43
C ILE A 126 5.53 8.18 -17.34
N ARG A 127 5.89 8.82 -18.44
CA ARG A 127 5.98 10.27 -18.57
C ARG A 127 4.80 10.81 -19.37
N THR A 128 4.55 12.10 -19.19
CA THR A 128 3.53 12.89 -19.93
C THR A 128 4.17 14.13 -20.51
N ALA A 129 3.37 14.99 -21.16
CA ALA A 129 3.86 16.22 -21.79
C ALA A 129 5.02 15.97 -22.77
N GLY A 130 4.86 15.01 -23.69
CA GLY A 130 5.91 14.67 -24.68
C GLY A 130 7.19 14.07 -24.07
N GLY A 131 7.12 13.54 -22.85
CA GLY A 131 8.26 12.98 -22.13
C GLY A 131 8.97 13.95 -21.18
N ASP A 132 8.59 15.23 -21.13
CA ASP A 132 9.25 16.24 -20.31
C ASP A 132 8.95 16.10 -18.82
N ARG A 133 7.82 15.46 -18.45
CA ARG A 133 7.33 15.39 -17.08
C ARG A 133 6.93 13.99 -16.71
N ILE A 134 7.27 13.58 -15.49
CA ILE A 134 6.73 12.33 -14.92
C ILE A 134 5.20 12.42 -14.84
N GLY A 135 4.50 11.35 -15.19
CA GLY A 135 3.05 11.26 -15.05
C GLY A 135 2.63 11.26 -13.59
N LYS A 136 1.34 11.51 -13.32
CA LYS A 136 0.82 11.51 -11.95
C LYS A 136 1.21 10.22 -11.23
N THR A 137 1.86 10.38 -10.10
CA THR A 137 2.51 9.30 -9.34
C THR A 137 2.06 9.33 -7.89
N ILE A 138 1.73 8.18 -7.33
CA ILE A 138 1.49 8.02 -5.89
C ILE A 138 2.61 7.17 -5.30
N ILE A 139 3.32 7.71 -4.29
CA ILE A 139 4.28 6.96 -3.48
C ILE A 139 3.61 6.63 -2.16
N PHE A 140 3.43 5.36 -1.85
CA PHE A 140 2.87 4.90 -0.59
C PHE A 140 3.99 4.75 0.44
N ALA A 141 4.05 5.68 1.37
CA ALA A 141 5.06 5.72 2.42
C ALA A 141 4.60 5.00 3.70
N GLN A 142 5.57 4.53 4.48
CA GLN A 142 5.32 3.76 5.70
C GLN A 142 4.69 4.61 6.81
N ASN A 143 5.18 5.84 6.99
CA ASN A 143 4.73 6.78 8.01
C ASN A 143 5.03 8.23 7.59
N LYS A 144 4.61 9.19 8.41
CA LYS A 144 4.76 10.64 8.13
C LYS A 144 6.21 11.09 8.01
N ARG A 145 7.11 10.57 8.86
CA ARG A 145 8.55 10.88 8.80
C ARG A 145 9.15 10.39 7.50
N HIS A 146 8.77 9.18 7.06
CA HIS A 146 9.18 8.63 5.78
C HIS A 146 8.68 9.49 4.60
N ALA A 147 7.42 9.89 4.62
CA ALA A 147 6.86 10.73 3.57
C ALA A 147 7.57 12.07 3.46
N GLU A 148 7.88 12.71 4.59
CA GLU A 148 8.66 13.95 4.62
C GLU A 148 10.08 13.74 4.10
N PHE A 149 10.73 12.66 4.51
CA PHE A 149 12.08 12.35 4.05
C PHE A 149 12.16 12.12 2.54
N ILE A 150 11.19 11.40 1.95
CA ILE A 150 11.12 11.24 0.50
C ILE A 150 11.01 12.61 -0.19
N ARG A 151 10.17 13.50 0.32
CA ARG A 151 10.02 14.86 -0.21
C ARG A 151 11.32 15.66 -0.14
N GLU A 152 12.01 15.65 1.01
CA GLU A 152 13.29 16.32 1.20
C GLU A 152 14.38 15.78 0.27
N ARG A 153 14.46 14.44 0.11
CA ARG A 153 15.44 13.81 -0.79
C ARG A 153 15.18 14.19 -2.24
N PHE A 154 13.91 14.20 -2.65
CA PHE A 154 13.55 14.65 -4.01
C PHE A 154 13.99 16.08 -4.27
N GLY A 155 13.75 17.02 -3.35
CA GLY A 155 14.19 18.40 -3.48
C GLY A 155 15.72 18.56 -3.59
N LYS A 156 16.49 17.68 -2.92
CA LYS A 156 17.95 17.63 -3.06
C LYS A 156 18.42 17.05 -4.40
N LEU A 157 17.74 16.03 -4.92
CA LEU A 157 18.10 15.36 -6.17
C LEU A 157 17.66 16.15 -7.41
N TYR A 158 16.50 16.79 -7.34
CA TYR A 158 15.85 17.45 -8.48
C TYR A 158 15.43 18.90 -8.16
N PRO A 159 16.36 19.77 -7.67
CA PRO A 159 16.01 21.14 -7.28
C PRO A 159 15.46 21.97 -8.44
N GLN A 160 15.86 21.67 -9.67
CA GLN A 160 15.38 22.33 -10.87
C GLN A 160 13.88 22.10 -11.11
N LEU A 161 13.36 20.90 -10.78
CA LEU A 161 11.94 20.57 -10.94
C LEU A 161 11.09 21.32 -9.90
N GLU A 162 11.56 21.42 -8.66
CA GLU A 162 10.91 22.21 -7.62
C GLU A 162 10.92 23.71 -7.94
N THR A 163 11.98 24.20 -8.61
CA THR A 163 12.06 25.59 -9.06
C THR A 163 11.10 25.86 -10.22
N GLN A 164 11.01 24.94 -11.18
CA GLN A 164 10.15 25.07 -12.36
C GLN A 164 8.67 24.89 -12.01
N TYR A 165 8.38 23.97 -11.10
CA TYR A 165 7.02 23.62 -10.65
C TYR A 165 6.99 23.56 -9.13
N PRO A 166 6.82 24.69 -8.42
CA PRO A 166 6.78 24.69 -6.96
C PRO A 166 5.72 23.70 -6.43
N GLY A 167 6.15 22.82 -5.54
CA GLY A 167 5.30 21.74 -5.04
C GLY A 167 5.17 20.55 -5.99
N PHE A 168 6.19 20.30 -6.83
CA PHE A 168 6.26 19.14 -7.74
C PHE A 168 5.96 17.82 -7.01
N ILE A 169 6.53 17.66 -5.83
CA ILE A 169 6.26 16.57 -4.91
C ILE A 169 5.65 17.11 -3.62
N GLN A 170 4.54 16.52 -3.16
CA GLN A 170 3.88 16.92 -1.93
C GLN A 170 3.56 15.72 -1.05
N ARG A 171 3.64 15.94 0.27
CA ARG A 171 3.21 14.99 1.28
C ARG A 171 1.69 15.08 1.47
N VAL A 172 1.02 13.92 1.57
CA VAL A 172 -0.43 13.83 1.79
C VAL A 172 -0.67 12.93 2.99
N VAL A 173 -0.89 13.54 4.15
CA VAL A 173 -1.15 12.85 5.42
C VAL A 173 -2.35 13.47 6.14
N CYS A 174 -3.07 12.68 6.94
CA CYS A 174 -4.35 13.07 7.54
C CYS A 174 -4.31 14.28 8.48
N ASP A 175 -3.13 14.57 9.06
CA ASP A 175 -2.99 15.68 10.02
C ASP A 175 -2.59 17.00 9.33
N ASP A 176 -2.32 16.98 8.03
CA ASP A 176 -1.98 18.20 7.30
C ASP A 176 -3.27 18.99 7.00
N ALA A 177 -3.34 20.23 7.47
CA ALA A 177 -4.51 21.10 7.30
C ALA A 177 -4.91 21.29 5.82
N TYR A 178 -3.97 21.15 4.90
CA TYR A 178 -4.15 21.33 3.46
C TYR A 178 -4.18 20.03 2.66
N ALA A 179 -4.21 18.86 3.32
CA ALA A 179 -4.17 17.57 2.64
C ALA A 179 -5.26 17.44 1.56
N GLN A 180 -6.48 17.89 1.85
CA GLN A 180 -7.57 17.83 0.88
C GLN A 180 -7.32 18.74 -0.33
N SER A 181 -6.81 19.94 -0.11
CA SER A 181 -6.46 20.87 -1.20
C SER A 181 -5.35 20.30 -2.09
N ILE A 182 -4.34 19.66 -1.49
CA ILE A 182 -3.27 18.98 -2.24
C ILE A 182 -3.84 17.83 -3.09
N ILE A 183 -4.79 17.06 -2.55
CA ILE A 183 -5.48 16.00 -3.29
C ILE A 183 -6.28 16.58 -4.46
N ASP A 184 -7.00 17.68 -4.25
CA ASP A 184 -7.80 18.31 -5.30
C ASP A 184 -6.91 18.92 -6.40
N ASP A 185 -5.74 19.45 -6.05
CA ASP A 185 -4.73 19.88 -7.00
C ASP A 185 -4.11 18.68 -7.74
N PHE A 186 -3.86 17.55 -7.05
CA PHE A 186 -3.34 16.33 -7.67
C PHE A 186 -4.29 15.73 -8.73
N LYS A 187 -5.60 15.95 -8.60
CA LYS A 187 -6.60 15.53 -9.60
C LYS A 187 -6.53 16.37 -10.89
N GLN A 188 -5.85 17.51 -10.88
CA GLN A 188 -5.71 18.35 -12.08
C GLN A 188 -4.51 17.84 -12.92
N PRO A 189 -4.69 17.50 -14.21
CA PRO A 189 -3.65 16.85 -15.02
C PRO A 189 -2.34 17.64 -15.07
N ASP A 190 -2.43 18.96 -15.25
CA ASP A 190 -1.28 19.83 -15.52
C ASP A 190 -0.83 20.66 -14.30
N LYS A 191 -1.41 20.40 -13.13
CA LYS A 191 -1.10 21.14 -11.91
C LYS A 191 -0.27 20.29 -10.94
N PRO A 192 0.76 20.86 -10.28
CA PRO A 192 1.42 20.20 -9.16
C PRO A 192 0.42 19.88 -8.03
N PRO A 193 0.67 18.84 -7.23
CA PRO A 193 1.81 17.95 -7.32
C PRO A 193 1.69 16.94 -8.47
N PHE A 194 2.83 16.57 -9.04
CA PHE A 194 2.92 15.45 -9.98
C PHE A 194 3.25 14.15 -9.25
N ILE A 195 3.88 14.25 -8.08
CA ILE A 195 4.15 13.13 -7.18
C ILE A 195 3.49 13.42 -5.83
N ALA A 196 2.58 12.56 -5.42
CA ALA A 196 1.95 12.58 -4.10
C ALA A 196 2.55 11.50 -3.22
N VAL A 197 3.14 11.87 -2.07
CA VAL A 197 3.68 10.91 -1.09
C VAL A 197 2.65 10.75 0.02
N SER A 198 1.96 9.61 0.02
CA SER A 198 0.82 9.37 0.89
C SER A 198 1.11 8.39 2.01
N VAL A 199 0.52 8.69 3.17
CA VAL A 199 0.39 7.75 4.28
C VAL A 199 -1.10 7.52 4.52
N ASP A 200 -1.60 6.38 4.06
CA ASP A 200 -2.98 5.88 4.21
C ASP A 200 -4.11 6.70 3.55
N MET A 201 -3.94 8.02 3.32
CA MET A 201 -5.00 8.88 2.79
C MET A 201 -5.37 8.60 1.34
N MET A 202 -4.40 8.27 0.49
CA MET A 202 -4.64 7.98 -0.93
C MET A 202 -4.79 6.49 -1.23
N ASP A 203 -4.77 5.63 -0.21
CA ASP A 203 -4.98 4.20 -0.37
C ASP A 203 -6.42 3.91 -0.86
N THR A 204 -7.39 4.73 -0.44
CA THR A 204 -8.82 4.59 -0.77
C THR A 204 -9.45 5.93 -1.18
N GLY A 205 -10.56 5.87 -1.92
CA GLY A 205 -11.48 7.01 -2.10
C GLY A 205 -11.03 8.12 -3.05
N ILE A 206 -9.87 8.01 -3.70
CA ILE A 206 -9.38 9.03 -4.64
C ILE A 206 -9.50 8.50 -6.06
N ASP A 207 -10.06 9.31 -6.95
CA ASP A 207 -10.20 9.03 -8.37
C ASP A 207 -9.34 10.01 -9.16
N VAL A 208 -8.26 9.50 -9.77
CA VAL A 208 -7.31 10.25 -10.60
C VAL A 208 -6.99 9.40 -11.83
N PRO A 209 -7.74 9.55 -12.93
CA PRO A 209 -7.53 8.76 -14.15
C PRO A 209 -6.12 8.88 -14.73
N GLU A 210 -5.48 10.03 -14.54
CA GLU A 210 -4.12 10.33 -15.01
C GLU A 210 -3.02 9.67 -14.17
N CYS A 211 -3.36 8.98 -13.07
CA CYS A 211 -2.37 8.28 -12.26
C CYS A 211 -1.79 7.08 -13.02
N VAL A 212 -0.53 7.16 -13.41
CA VAL A 212 0.16 6.15 -14.24
C VAL A 212 1.32 5.46 -13.54
N ASN A 213 1.75 5.95 -12.38
CA ASN A 213 2.82 5.31 -11.60
C ASN A 213 2.40 5.15 -10.15
N LEU A 214 2.62 3.97 -9.60
CA LEU A 214 2.44 3.66 -8.18
C LEU A 214 3.75 3.14 -7.62
N VAL A 215 4.18 3.67 -6.48
CA VAL A 215 5.39 3.21 -5.78
C VAL A 215 4.99 2.63 -4.44
N PHE A 216 5.19 1.34 -4.27
CA PHE A 216 4.96 0.63 -3.02
C PHE A 216 6.24 0.69 -2.18
N PHE A 217 6.32 1.71 -1.34
CA PHE A 217 7.47 1.93 -0.45
C PHE A 217 7.06 1.72 1.02
N LYS A 218 6.13 0.79 1.22
CA LYS A 218 5.72 0.25 2.52
C LYS A 218 5.34 -1.23 2.38
N LYS A 219 5.48 -1.98 3.46
CA LYS A 219 4.99 -3.37 3.51
C LYS A 219 3.47 -3.38 3.70
N VAL A 220 2.76 -4.00 2.78
CA VAL A 220 1.31 -4.19 2.83
C VAL A 220 1.03 -5.65 3.16
N ARG A 221 0.16 -5.91 4.14
CA ARG A 221 -0.17 -7.26 4.60
C ARG A 221 -1.67 -7.58 4.47
N SER A 222 -2.51 -6.56 4.37
CA SER A 222 -3.94 -6.70 4.10
C SER A 222 -4.18 -6.80 2.60
N LYS A 223 -4.83 -7.88 2.16
CA LYS A 223 -5.25 -8.10 0.77
C LYS A 223 -6.15 -6.97 0.27
N THR A 224 -7.12 -6.59 1.10
CA THR A 224 -8.02 -5.46 0.82
C THR A 224 -7.26 -4.19 0.50
N LYS A 225 -6.31 -3.82 1.39
CA LYS A 225 -5.51 -2.61 1.23
C LYS A 225 -4.61 -2.68 0.00
N PHE A 226 -4.00 -3.82 -0.26
CA PHE A 226 -3.17 -4.04 -1.44
C PHE A 226 -3.93 -3.77 -2.75
N TRP A 227 -5.11 -4.39 -2.91
CA TRP A 227 -5.94 -4.18 -4.09
C TRP A 227 -6.53 -2.78 -4.19
N GLN A 228 -6.86 -2.14 -3.06
CA GLN A 228 -7.30 -0.75 -3.04
C GLN A 228 -6.22 0.21 -3.54
N MET A 229 -4.96 -0.03 -3.16
CA MET A 229 -3.80 0.74 -3.64
C MET A 229 -3.57 0.52 -5.13
N ILE A 230 -3.58 -0.73 -5.62
CA ILE A 230 -3.50 -1.06 -7.06
C ILE A 230 -4.62 -0.35 -7.83
N GLY A 231 -5.82 -0.34 -7.30
CA GLY A 231 -7.00 0.31 -7.88
C GLY A 231 -6.83 1.82 -8.15
N ARG A 232 -5.83 2.48 -7.56
CA ARG A 232 -5.54 3.91 -7.85
C ARG A 232 -5.01 4.14 -9.26
N GLY A 233 -4.42 3.11 -9.89
CA GLY A 233 -3.88 3.21 -11.24
C GLY A 233 -4.80 2.66 -12.34
N THR A 234 -5.89 1.97 -12.02
CA THR A 234 -6.65 1.17 -12.99
C THR A 234 -7.58 1.96 -13.92
N ARG A 235 -7.84 3.24 -13.65
CA ARG A 235 -8.79 4.05 -14.42
C ARG A 235 -8.34 4.27 -15.86
N LEU A 236 -9.29 4.20 -16.79
CA LEU A 236 -9.07 4.63 -18.18
C LEU A 236 -8.84 6.15 -18.25
N CYS A 237 -7.95 6.56 -19.14
CA CYS A 237 -7.76 7.97 -19.48
C CYS A 237 -7.43 8.09 -20.98
N PRO A 238 -8.47 8.12 -21.86
CA PRO A 238 -8.28 8.05 -23.30
C PRO A 238 -7.53 9.25 -23.91
N SER A 239 -7.60 10.42 -23.27
CA SER A 239 -6.95 11.65 -23.74
C SER A 239 -5.50 11.82 -23.26
N LEU A 240 -5.02 10.96 -22.35
CA LEU A 240 -3.70 11.12 -21.76
C LEU A 240 -2.61 10.75 -22.78
N ALA A 241 -1.76 11.70 -23.12
CA ALA A 241 -0.53 11.43 -23.87
C ALA A 241 0.55 10.91 -22.94
N CYS A 242 1.03 9.71 -23.23
CA CYS A 242 2.03 9.00 -22.44
C CYS A 242 3.28 8.74 -23.26
N VAL A 243 4.41 8.67 -22.56
CA VAL A 243 5.69 8.21 -23.09
C VAL A 243 6.26 7.19 -22.11
N ASP A 244 6.54 5.98 -22.58
CA ASP A 244 7.20 4.95 -21.77
C ASP A 244 8.26 4.17 -22.58
N ALA A 245 9.06 3.37 -21.88
CA ALA A 245 10.12 2.58 -22.50
C ALA A 245 9.59 1.39 -23.32
N ILE A 246 8.31 1.02 -23.17
CA ILE A 246 7.73 -0.17 -23.82
C ILE A 246 7.17 0.19 -25.20
N ASP A 247 6.32 1.24 -25.26
CA ASP A 247 5.58 1.62 -26.46
C ASP A 247 6.04 2.96 -27.09
N GLY A 248 7.01 3.65 -26.45
CA GLY A 248 7.39 4.99 -26.86
C GLY A 248 6.29 6.03 -26.55
N GLU A 249 5.97 6.89 -27.49
CA GLU A 249 4.91 7.89 -27.35
C GLU A 249 3.57 7.35 -27.87
N TYR A 250 2.50 7.52 -27.09
CA TYR A 250 1.15 7.08 -27.42
C TYR A 250 0.09 7.93 -26.74
N THR A 251 -1.11 7.95 -27.30
CA THR A 251 -2.28 8.60 -26.70
C THR A 251 -3.25 7.54 -26.18
N GLY A 252 -3.86 7.84 -25.03
CA GLY A 252 -4.70 6.93 -24.27
C GLY A 252 -3.89 6.07 -23.33
N LYS A 253 -4.24 6.10 -22.06
CA LYS A 253 -3.59 5.28 -21.01
C LYS A 253 -3.79 3.79 -21.30
N ARG A 254 -2.72 3.09 -21.65
CA ARG A 254 -2.75 1.65 -21.97
C ARG A 254 -2.43 0.77 -20.78
N ARG A 255 -1.66 1.30 -19.82
CA ARG A 255 -1.21 0.64 -18.59
C ARG A 255 -0.84 1.65 -17.54
N PHE A 256 -0.55 1.15 -16.35
CA PHE A 256 0.18 1.90 -15.33
C PHE A 256 1.29 1.03 -14.76
N LEU A 257 2.30 1.67 -14.18
CA LEU A 257 3.44 0.98 -13.60
C LEU A 257 3.31 0.90 -12.08
N ILE A 258 3.74 -0.22 -11.53
CA ILE A 258 3.89 -0.43 -10.10
C ILE A 258 5.35 -0.74 -9.82
N PHE A 259 5.98 0.05 -8.95
CA PHE A 259 7.32 -0.18 -8.43
C PHE A 259 7.20 -0.73 -7.01
N ASP A 260 7.52 -2.00 -6.82
CA ASP A 260 7.43 -2.66 -5.51
C ASP A 260 8.83 -2.86 -4.92
N TYR A 261 9.18 -2.01 -3.94
CA TYR A 261 10.45 -2.07 -3.21
C TYR A 261 10.37 -2.85 -1.89
N CYS A 262 9.19 -3.37 -1.54
CA CYS A 262 8.94 -4.03 -0.26
C CYS A 262 8.52 -5.49 -0.38
N GLY A 263 8.57 -6.05 -1.60
CA GLY A 263 8.23 -7.45 -1.86
C GLY A 263 6.77 -7.78 -1.59
N ASN A 264 5.85 -6.84 -1.85
CA ASN A 264 4.43 -7.04 -1.60
C ASN A 264 3.83 -8.06 -2.57
N PHE A 265 4.21 -8.02 -3.86
CA PHE A 265 3.76 -9.01 -4.84
C PHE A 265 4.24 -10.42 -4.50
N GLU A 266 5.51 -10.56 -4.12
CA GLU A 266 6.07 -11.83 -3.66
C GLU A 266 5.30 -12.36 -2.44
N PHE A 267 5.02 -11.48 -1.47
CA PHE A 267 4.25 -11.84 -0.29
C PHE A 267 2.84 -12.36 -0.65
N PHE A 268 2.10 -11.67 -1.54
CA PHE A 268 0.75 -12.09 -1.91
C PHE A 268 0.72 -13.27 -2.88
N ARG A 269 1.80 -13.57 -3.61
CA ARG A 269 1.96 -14.85 -4.32
C ARG A 269 2.07 -16.04 -3.34
N GLN A 270 2.83 -15.87 -2.26
CA GLN A 270 2.98 -16.91 -1.23
C GLN A 270 1.77 -17.01 -0.29
N LYS A 271 1.13 -15.88 0.01
CA LYS A 271 -0.01 -15.75 0.90
C LYS A 271 -1.15 -14.97 0.24
N PRO A 272 -1.93 -15.59 -0.66
CA PRO A 272 -2.95 -14.88 -1.46
C PRO A 272 -4.02 -14.15 -0.66
N ASN A 273 -4.28 -14.60 0.58
CA ASN A 273 -5.26 -13.96 1.46
C ASN A 273 -4.65 -12.87 2.35
N GLY A 274 -3.30 -12.73 2.34
CA GLY A 274 -2.61 -11.78 3.20
C GLY A 274 -2.74 -12.13 4.69
N TYR A 275 -2.51 -11.13 5.52
CA TYR A 275 -3.00 -11.12 6.90
C TYR A 275 -4.18 -10.14 6.93
N GLU A 276 -5.39 -10.68 7.03
CA GLU A 276 -6.59 -9.87 7.20
C GLU A 276 -6.65 -9.38 8.66
N GLY A 277 -6.62 -8.07 8.83
CA GLY A 277 -6.58 -7.44 10.16
C GLY A 277 -5.17 -7.19 10.68
N THR A 278 -5.05 -6.39 11.72
CA THR A 278 -3.86 -6.31 12.56
C THR A 278 -3.49 -7.73 13.03
N ASP A 279 -2.22 -8.01 13.29
CA ASP A 279 -1.72 -9.30 13.86
C ASP A 279 -2.43 -9.75 15.17
N THR A 280 -3.44 -9.05 15.59
CA THR A 280 -4.38 -9.40 16.65
C THR A 280 -5.52 -10.21 16.05
N LYS A 281 -5.49 -11.52 16.29
CA LYS A 281 -6.67 -12.37 16.16
C LYS A 281 -7.86 -11.69 16.82
N SER A 282 -9.04 -11.77 16.20
CA SER A 282 -10.25 -11.28 16.86
C SER A 282 -10.37 -11.86 18.27
N LEU A 283 -11.02 -11.15 19.17
CA LEU A 283 -11.21 -11.64 20.54
C LEU A 283 -11.87 -13.03 20.52
N SER A 284 -12.88 -13.21 19.67
CA SER A 284 -13.59 -14.51 19.51
C SER A 284 -12.68 -15.60 18.97
N GLU A 285 -11.85 -15.31 17.97
CA GLU A 285 -10.85 -16.25 17.44
C GLU A 285 -9.80 -16.62 18.50
N SER A 286 -9.33 -15.61 19.25
CA SER A 286 -8.36 -15.82 20.34
C SER A 286 -8.95 -16.70 21.44
N ILE A 287 -10.21 -16.47 21.83
CA ILE A 287 -10.94 -17.29 22.80
C ILE A 287 -11.10 -18.71 22.26
N PHE A 288 -11.58 -18.87 21.03
CA PHE A 288 -11.74 -20.18 20.39
C PHE A 288 -10.43 -20.97 20.33
N CYS A 289 -9.34 -20.34 19.86
CA CYS A 289 -8.03 -20.99 19.81
C CYS A 289 -7.52 -21.39 21.20
N LYS A 290 -7.79 -20.59 22.24
CA LYS A 290 -7.44 -20.93 23.62
C LYS A 290 -8.30 -22.09 24.15
N GLN A 291 -9.60 -22.09 23.87
CA GLN A 291 -10.51 -23.19 24.25
C GLN A 291 -10.09 -24.50 23.58
N VAL A 292 -9.76 -24.49 22.28
CA VAL A 292 -9.25 -25.68 21.57
C VAL A 292 -7.95 -26.18 22.19
N ARG A 293 -7.02 -25.28 22.54
CA ARG A 293 -5.77 -25.66 23.24
C ARG A 293 -6.02 -26.26 24.60
N ILE A 294 -6.95 -25.70 25.35
CA ILE A 294 -7.33 -26.24 26.70
C ILE A 294 -7.97 -27.62 26.51
N ALA A 295 -8.90 -27.77 25.58
CA ALA A 295 -9.53 -29.07 25.29
C ALA A 295 -8.49 -30.13 24.87
N ALA A 296 -7.54 -29.77 24.00
CA ALA A 296 -6.46 -30.65 23.59
C ALA A 296 -5.55 -31.04 24.81
N ALA A 297 -5.19 -30.06 25.65
CA ALA A 297 -4.37 -30.32 26.83
C ALA A 297 -5.09 -31.21 27.88
N LEU A 298 -6.42 -31.05 28.02
CA LEU A 298 -7.22 -31.92 28.92
C LEU A 298 -7.36 -33.35 28.37
N GLN A 299 -7.20 -33.56 27.08
CA GLN A 299 -7.17 -34.89 26.45
C GLN A 299 -5.79 -35.56 26.53
N ASP A 300 -4.73 -34.77 26.77
CA ASP A 300 -3.38 -35.30 27.02
C ASP A 300 -3.38 -36.05 28.38
N GLY A 301 -2.78 -37.22 28.40
CA GLY A 301 -2.84 -38.14 29.55
C GLY A 301 -2.38 -37.60 30.94
N VAL A 302 -1.83 -36.39 30.98
CA VAL A 302 -1.46 -35.67 32.20
C VAL A 302 -2.69 -35.15 32.98
N TYR A 303 -3.80 -34.86 32.29
CA TYR A 303 -5.05 -34.31 32.86
C TYR A 303 -6.25 -35.24 32.65
N ALA A 304 -6.02 -36.52 32.40
CA ALA A 304 -7.05 -37.53 32.22
C ALA A 304 -7.80 -37.90 33.52
N ASP A 305 -7.69 -37.09 34.58
CA ASP A 305 -8.42 -37.24 35.83
C ASP A 305 -9.86 -36.73 35.65
N GLU A 306 -10.85 -37.50 36.11
CA GLU A 306 -12.29 -37.19 36.01
C GLU A 306 -12.67 -35.81 36.62
N ASN A 307 -11.79 -35.19 37.40
CA ASN A 307 -12.00 -33.87 37.99
C ASN A 307 -11.70 -32.70 37.00
N TYR A 308 -11.14 -32.99 35.85
CA TYR A 308 -10.76 -31.97 34.81
C TYR A 308 -11.51 -32.12 33.48
N GLN A 309 -12.36 -33.14 33.37
CA GLN A 309 -13.24 -33.32 32.22
C GLN A 309 -14.62 -32.71 32.49
#